data_cdea69672d22e18e931a44fb8d7d29a9
#
_entry.id   cdea69672d22e18e931a44fb8d7d29a9
#
_cell.length_a   1.000
_cell.length_b   1.000
_cell.length_c   1.000
_cell.angle_alpha   90.00
_cell.angle_beta   90.00
_cell.angle_gamma   90.00
#
_symmetry.space_group_name_H-M   'P 1'
#
loop_
_entity.id
_entity.type
_entity.pdbx_description
1 polymer ?
#
loop_
_entity_poly.entity_id
_entity_poly.type
_entity_poly.pdbx_seq_one_letter_code
_entity_poly.pdbx_strand_id
1 'polypeptide(L)'
;GWLPLVYAAATSSIAGIVVEKYAERFPGMPALVPVMNGIGGNIGTVFASRLSTSLHRASRRDAGVGAAAAEHNLVMCILLFINIPVQLGFLAMHRLVDASLHVTLGFVLVYVAATILHGLAMLLLGRLACTFLWAKGYDPDDYVNPFITGTGDMLGTLLLALVFLLV
;
A
#
# COMPACT_ATOMS: atom_id res chain seq x y z
N GLY A 1 4.52 18.52 10.69
CA GLY A 1 3.75 19.48 9.90
C GLY A 1 2.36 18.97 9.59
N TRP A 2 1.37 19.86 9.49
CA TRP A 2 -0.03 19.50 9.18
C TRP A 2 -0.28 19.18 7.70
N LEU A 3 0.60 19.60 6.80
CA LEU A 3 0.48 19.40 5.35
C LEU A 3 0.34 17.94 4.93
N PRO A 4 1.15 16.98 5.44
CA PRO A 4 0.97 15.56 5.14
C PRO A 4 -0.38 14.99 5.59
N LEU A 5 -0.95 15.50 6.68
CA LEU A 5 -2.27 15.09 7.18
C LEU A 5 -3.40 15.58 6.24
N VAL A 6 -3.32 16.81 5.75
CA VAL A 6 -4.28 17.34 4.76
C VAL A 6 -4.21 16.55 3.47
N TYR A 7 -3.00 16.21 3.01
CA TYR A 7 -2.81 15.36 1.84
C TYR A 7 -3.47 13.99 2.03
N ALA A 8 -3.19 13.31 3.15
CA ALA A 8 -3.79 12.01 3.45
C ALA A 8 -5.33 12.09 3.51
N ALA A 9 -5.88 13.10 4.18
CA ALA A 9 -7.33 13.30 4.25
C ALA A 9 -7.96 13.54 2.87
N ALA A 10 -7.33 14.34 2.01
CA ALA A 10 -7.82 14.60 0.65
C ALA A 10 -7.80 13.34 -0.22
N THR A 11 -6.71 12.57 -0.19
CA THR A 11 -6.57 11.34 -0.99
C THR A 11 -7.51 10.23 -0.51
N SER A 12 -7.66 10.05 0.81
CA SER A 12 -8.62 9.10 1.38
C SER A 12 -10.08 9.51 1.10
N SER A 13 -10.38 10.82 1.04
CA SER A 13 -11.71 11.31 0.62
C SER A 13 -12.01 10.96 -0.84
N ILE A 14 -11.04 11.08 -1.74
CA ILE A 14 -11.17 10.64 -3.13
C ILE A 14 -11.45 9.14 -3.21
N ALA A 15 -10.72 8.33 -2.43
CA ALA A 15 -10.98 6.90 -2.32
C ALA A 15 -12.42 6.61 -1.87
N GLY A 16 -12.92 7.34 -0.86
CA GLY A 16 -14.31 7.25 -0.38
C GLY A 16 -15.34 7.51 -1.47
N ILE A 17 -15.16 8.56 -2.29
CA ILE A 17 -16.03 8.88 -3.43
C ILE A 17 -16.06 7.73 -4.45
N VAL A 18 -14.91 7.11 -4.72
CA VAL A 18 -14.84 5.94 -5.63
C VAL A 18 -15.63 4.77 -5.05
N VAL A 19 -15.48 4.48 -3.75
CA VAL A 19 -16.24 3.40 -3.09
C VAL A 19 -17.73 3.67 -3.19
N GLU A 20 -18.19 4.87 -2.84
CA GLU A 20 -19.61 5.25 -2.90
C GLU A 20 -20.18 5.05 -4.31
N LYS A 21 -19.47 5.50 -5.34
CA LYS A 21 -19.89 5.39 -6.74
C LYS A 21 -20.08 3.94 -7.21
N TYR A 22 -19.26 3.02 -6.70
CA TYR A 22 -19.27 1.62 -7.15
C TYR A 22 -19.97 0.65 -6.18
N ALA A 23 -20.30 1.08 -4.95
CA ALA A 23 -20.89 0.21 -3.92
C ALA A 23 -22.23 -0.39 -4.32
N GLU A 24 -23.08 0.37 -5.01
CA GLU A 24 -24.39 -0.15 -5.48
C GLU A 24 -24.22 -1.20 -6.58
N ARG A 25 -23.24 -0.99 -7.47
CA ARG A 25 -22.98 -1.91 -8.58
C ARG A 25 -22.25 -3.18 -8.14
N PHE A 26 -21.36 -3.05 -7.16
CA PHE A 26 -20.50 -4.12 -6.65
C PHE A 26 -20.58 -4.23 -5.12
N PRO A 27 -21.64 -4.85 -4.56
CA PRO A 27 -21.89 -4.88 -3.12
C PRO A 27 -20.74 -5.47 -2.29
N GLY A 28 -19.96 -6.41 -2.85
CA GLY A 28 -18.79 -7.00 -2.18
C GLY A 28 -17.52 -6.11 -2.17
N MET A 29 -17.49 -5.06 -2.97
CA MET A 29 -16.31 -4.20 -3.08
C MET A 29 -15.99 -3.43 -1.78
N PRO A 30 -16.96 -2.76 -1.10
CA PRO A 30 -16.67 -1.99 0.11
C PRO A 30 -16.01 -2.79 1.23
N ALA A 31 -16.33 -4.08 1.34
CA ALA A 31 -15.75 -4.96 2.36
C ALA A 31 -14.27 -5.32 2.08
N LEU A 32 -13.86 -5.33 0.81
CA LEU A 32 -12.48 -5.62 0.42
C LEU A 32 -11.58 -4.37 0.39
N VAL A 33 -12.16 -3.16 0.36
CA VAL A 33 -11.37 -1.90 0.35
C VAL A 33 -10.45 -1.78 1.55
N PRO A 34 -10.90 -1.93 2.82
CA PRO A 34 -10.01 -1.81 3.97
C PRO A 34 -8.94 -2.91 3.99
N VAL A 35 -9.21 -4.08 3.44
CA VAL A 35 -8.24 -5.17 3.34
C VAL A 35 -7.12 -4.79 2.36
N MET A 36 -7.49 -4.39 1.15
CA MET A 36 -6.53 -4.05 0.12
C MET A 36 -5.69 -2.82 0.50
N ASN A 37 -6.36 -1.76 0.96
CA ASN A 37 -5.71 -0.50 1.35
C ASN A 37 -4.84 -0.70 2.60
N GLY A 38 -5.38 -1.36 3.64
CA GLY A 38 -4.68 -1.58 4.90
C GLY A 38 -3.42 -2.43 4.74
N ILE A 39 -3.48 -3.52 3.99
CA ILE A 39 -2.30 -4.39 3.79
C ILE A 39 -1.26 -3.68 2.93
N GLY A 40 -1.66 -3.08 1.79
CA GLY A 40 -0.73 -2.38 0.90
C GLY A 40 -0.10 -1.16 1.57
N GLY A 41 -0.88 -0.34 2.26
CA GLY A 41 -0.39 0.79 3.04
C GLY A 41 0.59 0.36 4.14
N ASN A 42 0.26 -0.68 4.92
CA ASN A 42 1.13 -1.20 5.96
C ASN A 42 2.46 -1.75 5.43
N ILE A 43 2.46 -2.42 4.29
CA ILE A 43 3.69 -2.88 3.63
C ILE A 43 4.60 -1.69 3.30
N GLY A 44 4.03 -0.63 2.73
CA GLY A 44 4.76 0.60 2.40
C GLY A 44 5.32 1.30 3.63
N THR A 45 4.51 1.46 4.69
CA THR A 45 4.93 2.15 5.93
C THR A 45 5.97 1.35 6.71
N VAL A 46 5.82 0.02 6.83
CA VAL A 46 6.82 -0.86 7.46
C VAL A 46 8.16 -0.79 6.72
N PHE A 47 8.12 -0.83 5.40
CA PHE A 47 9.32 -0.69 4.59
C PHE A 47 9.97 0.69 4.79
N ALA A 48 9.19 1.77 4.71
CA ALA A 48 9.66 3.13 4.86
C ALA A 48 10.32 3.37 6.23
N SER A 49 9.70 2.92 7.33
CA SER A 49 10.26 3.02 8.68
C SER A 49 11.59 2.27 8.83
N ARG A 50 11.71 1.08 8.22
CA ARG A 50 12.99 0.33 8.22
C ARG A 50 14.07 1.07 7.44
N LEU A 51 13.71 1.60 6.27
CA LEU A 51 14.64 2.35 5.44
C LEU A 51 15.09 3.64 6.13
N SER A 52 14.17 4.41 6.72
CA SER A 52 14.47 5.61 7.51
C SER A 52 15.46 5.29 8.64
N THR A 53 15.20 4.25 9.42
CA THR A 53 16.12 3.79 10.48
C THR A 53 17.52 3.48 9.93
N SER A 54 17.61 2.86 8.75
CA SER A 54 18.89 2.53 8.13
C SER A 54 19.61 3.76 7.60
N LEU A 55 18.90 4.77 7.09
CA LEU A 55 19.47 6.05 6.66
C LEU A 55 20.08 6.78 7.87
N HIS A 56 19.40 6.81 9.01
CA HIS A 56 19.97 7.38 10.24
C HIS A 56 21.23 6.64 10.74
N ARG A 57 21.24 5.30 10.63
CA ARG A 57 22.44 4.50 10.98
C ARG A 57 23.59 4.73 10.01
N ALA A 58 23.30 4.81 8.71
CA ALA A 58 24.30 5.05 7.67
C ALA A 58 24.96 6.43 7.83
N SER A 59 24.16 7.45 8.15
CA SER A 59 24.65 8.79 8.44
C SER A 59 25.64 8.82 9.62
N ARG A 60 25.37 8.07 10.69
CA ARG A 60 26.28 7.95 11.84
C ARG A 60 27.58 7.22 11.55
N ARG A 61 27.63 6.45 10.45
CA ARG A 61 28.78 5.63 10.03
C ARG A 61 29.49 6.17 8.80
N ASP A 62 29.11 7.37 8.33
CA ASP A 62 29.56 7.96 7.07
C ASP A 62 29.36 7.05 5.85
N ALA A 63 28.38 6.15 5.93
CA ALA A 63 28.01 5.28 4.83
C ALA A 63 27.00 5.99 3.90
N GLY A 64 27.12 5.77 2.60
CA GLY A 64 26.25 6.43 1.61
C GLY A 64 24.80 5.95 1.65
N VAL A 65 23.86 6.82 1.26
CA VAL A 65 22.42 6.54 1.14
C VAL A 65 22.14 5.31 0.25
N GLY A 66 22.95 5.12 -0.80
CA GLY A 66 22.83 3.99 -1.71
C GLY A 66 23.04 2.62 -1.03
N ALA A 67 23.99 2.54 -0.10
CA ALA A 67 24.23 1.30 0.66
C ALA A 67 23.03 0.96 1.55
N ALA A 68 22.50 1.95 2.28
CA ALA A 68 21.31 1.75 3.11
C ALA A 68 20.08 1.30 2.30
N ALA A 69 19.89 1.87 1.11
CA ALA A 69 18.79 1.50 0.24
C ALA A 69 18.94 0.08 -0.38
N ALA A 70 20.19 -0.33 -0.68
CA ALA A 70 20.45 -1.65 -1.26
C ALA A 70 20.21 -2.81 -0.28
N GLU A 71 20.53 -2.63 1.00
CA GLU A 71 20.30 -3.61 2.06
C GLU A 71 18.80 -4.02 2.20
N HIS A 72 17.90 -3.16 1.71
CA HIS A 72 16.46 -3.37 1.86
C HIS A 72 15.79 -4.08 0.68
N ASN A 73 16.51 -4.45 -0.36
CA ASN A 73 15.93 -5.17 -1.51
C ASN A 73 15.32 -6.52 -1.09
N LEU A 74 15.99 -7.27 -0.23
CA LEU A 74 15.47 -8.53 0.31
C LEU A 74 14.20 -8.30 1.13
N VAL A 75 14.16 -7.23 1.93
CA VAL A 75 12.97 -6.86 2.72
C VAL A 75 11.79 -6.55 1.81
N MET A 76 12.00 -5.83 0.71
CA MET A 76 10.96 -5.57 -0.29
C MET A 76 10.40 -6.87 -0.87
N CYS A 77 11.27 -7.81 -1.26
CA CYS A 77 10.87 -9.12 -1.79
C CYS A 77 10.05 -9.92 -0.77
N ILE A 78 10.50 -9.96 0.49
CA ILE A 78 9.80 -10.67 1.57
C ILE A 78 8.42 -10.07 1.81
N LEU A 79 8.31 -8.75 1.92
CA LEU A 79 7.05 -8.05 2.15
C LEU A 79 6.07 -8.28 0.99
N LEU A 80 6.56 -8.23 -0.26
CA LEU A 80 5.74 -8.50 -1.43
C LEU A 80 5.27 -9.95 -1.48
N PHE A 81 6.14 -10.90 -1.11
CA PHE A 81 5.79 -12.32 -1.06
C PHE A 81 4.72 -12.63 0.01
N ILE A 82 4.86 -12.04 1.20
CA ILE A 82 3.89 -12.21 2.30
C ILE A 82 2.54 -11.56 1.97
N ASN A 83 2.52 -10.49 1.17
CA ASN A 83 1.30 -9.81 0.76
C ASN A 83 0.28 -10.78 0.13
N ILE A 84 0.74 -11.69 -0.73
CA ILE A 84 -0.15 -12.60 -1.49
C ILE A 84 -0.97 -13.51 -0.56
N PRO A 85 -0.36 -14.35 0.31
CA PRO A 85 -1.13 -15.26 1.16
C PRO A 85 -2.00 -14.52 2.17
N VAL A 86 -1.58 -13.34 2.65
CA VAL A 86 -2.39 -12.53 3.57
C VAL A 86 -3.65 -12.01 2.86
N GLN A 87 -3.53 -11.46 1.67
CA GLN A 87 -4.66 -10.98 0.87
C GLN A 87 -5.62 -12.12 0.51
N LEU A 88 -5.09 -13.28 0.10
CA LEU A 88 -5.90 -14.46 -0.20
C LEU A 88 -6.60 -15.00 1.05
N GLY A 89 -5.94 -14.98 2.20
CA GLY A 89 -6.54 -15.38 3.48
C GLY A 89 -7.74 -14.49 3.85
N PHE A 90 -7.62 -13.18 3.70
CA PHE A 90 -8.73 -12.26 3.93
C PHE A 90 -9.85 -12.40 2.89
N LEU A 91 -9.51 -12.61 1.62
CA LEU A 91 -10.51 -12.89 0.58
C LEU A 91 -11.29 -14.17 0.88
N ALA A 92 -10.61 -15.24 1.31
CA ALA A 92 -11.24 -16.49 1.72
C ALA A 92 -12.12 -16.29 2.95
N MET A 93 -11.65 -15.57 3.96
CA MET A 93 -12.43 -15.24 5.16
C MET A 93 -13.68 -14.44 4.79
N HIS A 94 -13.56 -13.43 3.93
CA HIS A 94 -14.71 -12.65 3.48
C HIS A 94 -15.74 -13.53 2.76
N ARG A 95 -15.29 -14.43 1.89
CA ARG A 95 -16.16 -15.39 1.18
C ARG A 95 -16.91 -16.34 2.12
N LEU A 96 -16.31 -16.69 3.28
CA LEU A 96 -16.95 -17.51 4.30
C LEU A 96 -18.04 -16.75 5.07
N VAL A 97 -17.84 -15.46 5.29
CA VAL A 97 -18.78 -14.60 6.04
C VAL A 97 -19.91 -14.10 5.14
N ASP A 98 -19.59 -13.71 3.92
CA ASP A 98 -20.53 -13.15 2.94
C ASP A 98 -20.47 -13.93 1.62
N ALA A 99 -21.50 -14.74 1.39
CA ALA A 99 -21.63 -15.53 0.17
C ALA A 99 -22.04 -14.70 -1.06
N SER A 100 -22.37 -13.41 -0.90
CA SER A 100 -22.77 -12.53 -2.02
C SER A 100 -21.63 -12.26 -3.00
N LEU A 101 -20.39 -12.36 -2.55
CA LEU A 101 -19.21 -12.20 -3.40
C LEU A 101 -18.99 -13.46 -4.25
N HIS A 102 -19.23 -13.35 -5.55
CA HIS A 102 -18.95 -14.42 -6.51
C HIS A 102 -17.44 -14.47 -6.83
N VAL A 103 -16.71 -15.29 -6.08
CA VAL A 103 -15.27 -15.49 -6.28
C VAL A 103 -15.03 -16.55 -7.34
N THR A 104 -14.79 -16.13 -8.56
CA THR A 104 -14.34 -16.99 -9.66
C THR A 104 -12.83 -17.12 -9.69
N LEU A 105 -12.27 -18.10 -10.40
CA LEU A 105 -10.82 -18.18 -10.61
C LEU A 105 -10.28 -16.93 -11.30
N GLY A 106 -11.03 -16.39 -12.27
CA GLY A 106 -10.69 -15.12 -12.94
C GLY A 106 -10.57 -13.96 -11.95
N PHE A 107 -11.56 -13.82 -11.04
CA PHE A 107 -11.52 -12.82 -9.98
C PHE A 107 -10.26 -12.97 -9.11
N VAL A 108 -9.95 -14.19 -8.66
CA VAL A 108 -8.75 -14.43 -7.83
C VAL A 108 -7.47 -14.03 -8.55
N LEU A 109 -7.32 -14.39 -9.82
CA LEU A 109 -6.12 -14.06 -10.60
C LEU A 109 -5.95 -12.54 -10.77
N VAL A 110 -7.01 -11.82 -11.14
CA VAL A 110 -6.98 -10.37 -11.32
C VAL A 110 -6.78 -9.66 -9.97
N TYR A 111 -7.42 -10.14 -8.91
CA TYR A 111 -7.24 -9.62 -7.54
C TYR A 111 -5.78 -9.78 -7.07
N VAL A 112 -5.17 -10.96 -7.24
CA VAL A 112 -3.77 -11.20 -6.89
C VAL A 112 -2.84 -10.29 -7.70
N ALA A 113 -3.06 -10.15 -8.99
CA ALA A 113 -2.27 -9.23 -9.81
C ALA A 113 -2.38 -7.78 -9.32
N ALA A 114 -3.59 -7.32 -8.97
CA ALA A 114 -3.82 -5.99 -8.41
C ALA A 114 -3.14 -5.80 -7.05
N THR A 115 -3.18 -6.80 -6.16
CA THR A 115 -2.51 -6.73 -4.84
C THR A 115 -0.98 -6.72 -4.96
N ILE A 116 -0.41 -7.46 -5.91
CA ILE A 116 1.03 -7.41 -6.20
C ILE A 116 1.41 -6.02 -6.72
N LEU A 117 0.64 -5.49 -7.68
CA LEU A 117 0.89 -4.16 -8.24
C LEU A 117 0.78 -3.07 -7.17
N HIS A 118 -0.25 -3.15 -6.31
CA HIS A 118 -0.42 -2.22 -5.19
C HIS A 118 0.76 -2.30 -4.20
N GLY A 119 1.11 -3.49 -3.74
CA GLY A 119 2.23 -3.70 -2.82
C GLY A 119 3.56 -3.20 -3.40
N LEU A 120 3.84 -3.50 -4.66
CA LEU A 120 5.03 -3.02 -5.35
C LEU A 120 5.06 -1.49 -5.45
N ALA A 121 3.93 -0.88 -5.82
CA ALA A 121 3.81 0.58 -5.89
C ALA A 121 4.08 1.23 -4.53
N MET A 122 3.53 0.68 -3.44
CA MET A 122 3.75 1.20 -2.08
C MET A 122 5.20 1.03 -1.61
N LEU A 123 5.86 -0.07 -1.93
CA LEU A 123 7.28 -0.30 -1.62
C LEU A 123 8.18 0.68 -2.38
N LEU A 124 7.94 0.86 -3.68
CA LEU A 124 8.69 1.82 -4.51
C LEU A 124 8.44 3.25 -4.06
N LEU A 125 7.20 3.61 -3.75
CA LEU A 125 6.86 4.94 -3.24
C LEU A 125 7.56 5.21 -1.90
N GLY A 126 7.54 4.26 -0.98
CA GLY A 126 8.24 4.35 0.30
C GLY A 126 9.75 4.56 0.12
N ARG A 127 10.36 3.81 -0.80
CA ARG A 127 11.78 3.95 -1.14
C ARG A 127 12.09 5.33 -1.71
N LEU A 128 11.33 5.77 -2.70
CA LEU A 128 11.54 7.06 -3.37
C LEU A 128 11.31 8.22 -2.40
N ALA A 129 10.23 8.18 -1.61
CA ALA A 129 9.91 9.22 -0.66
C ALA A 129 10.98 9.34 0.44
N CYS A 130 11.40 8.21 1.05
CA CYS A 130 12.46 8.23 2.07
C CYS A 130 13.77 8.78 1.53
N THR A 131 14.23 8.29 0.38
CA THR A 131 15.53 8.73 -0.19
C THR A 131 15.48 10.18 -0.64
N PHE A 132 14.35 10.63 -1.21
CA PHE A 132 14.17 12.01 -1.64
C PHE A 132 14.14 12.99 -0.47
N LEU A 133 13.36 12.71 0.57
CA LEU A 133 13.27 13.56 1.76
C LEU A 133 14.61 13.63 2.48
N TRP A 134 15.27 12.49 2.65
CA TRP A 134 16.61 12.42 3.24
C TRP A 134 17.63 13.28 2.49
N ALA A 135 17.64 13.18 1.16
CA ALA A 135 18.54 13.99 0.32
C ALA A 135 18.26 15.50 0.40
N LYS A 136 17.03 15.89 0.79
CA LYS A 136 16.64 17.30 1.05
C LYS A 136 16.88 17.76 2.49
N GLY A 137 17.39 16.89 3.36
CA GLY A 137 17.62 17.18 4.78
C GLY A 137 16.37 17.13 5.65
N TYR A 138 15.26 16.53 5.15
CA TYR A 138 14.07 16.29 5.95
C TYR A 138 14.10 14.88 6.55
N ASP A 139 13.55 14.74 7.77
CA ASP A 139 13.38 13.43 8.39
C ASP A 139 12.24 12.69 7.71
N PRO A 140 12.48 11.50 7.11
CA PRO A 140 11.42 10.72 6.48
C PRO A 140 10.31 10.31 7.44
N ASP A 141 10.62 10.07 8.74
CA ASP A 141 9.64 9.63 9.73
C ASP A 141 8.52 10.66 9.94
N ASP A 142 8.79 11.95 9.73
CA ASP A 142 7.81 13.02 9.89
C ASP A 142 6.79 13.13 8.73
N TYR A 143 7.15 12.66 7.54
CA TYR A 143 6.39 12.96 6.32
C TYR A 143 5.90 11.74 5.55
N VAL A 144 6.68 10.64 5.56
CA VAL A 144 6.45 9.53 4.63
C VAL A 144 5.20 8.74 4.97
N ASN A 145 4.91 8.48 6.25
CA ASN A 145 3.79 7.64 6.64
C ASN A 145 2.42 8.16 6.19
N PRO A 146 2.03 9.43 6.44
CA PRO A 146 0.77 9.96 5.93
C PRO A 146 0.70 9.99 4.41
N PHE A 147 1.83 10.23 3.74
CA PHE A 147 1.91 10.23 2.29
C PHE A 147 1.67 8.84 1.69
N ILE A 148 2.30 7.79 2.25
CA ILE A 148 2.10 6.40 1.83
C ILE A 148 0.65 5.97 2.10
N THR A 149 0.13 6.24 3.29
CA THR A 149 -1.23 5.85 3.66
C THR A 149 -2.26 6.46 2.73
N GLY A 150 -2.24 7.78 2.54
CA GLY A 150 -3.20 8.45 1.68
C GLY A 150 -3.11 8.03 0.21
N THR A 151 -1.89 7.90 -0.32
CA THR A 151 -1.68 7.39 -1.70
C THR A 151 -2.11 5.93 -1.82
N GLY A 152 -1.83 5.11 -0.79
CA GLY A 152 -2.21 3.71 -0.72
C GLY A 152 -3.72 3.51 -0.74
N ASP A 153 -4.46 4.30 0.04
CA ASP A 153 -5.92 4.26 0.06
C ASP A 153 -6.51 4.58 -1.32
N MET A 154 -6.03 5.62 -1.96
CA MET A 154 -6.49 6.01 -3.28
C MET A 154 -6.15 4.95 -4.33
N LEU A 155 -4.89 4.52 -4.40
CA LEU A 155 -4.44 3.57 -5.41
C LEU A 155 -5.06 2.18 -5.20
N GLY A 156 -5.12 1.69 -3.96
CA GLY A 156 -5.73 0.40 -3.64
C GLY A 156 -7.22 0.37 -3.98
N THR A 157 -7.95 1.43 -3.67
CA THR A 157 -9.37 1.55 -4.02
C THR A 157 -9.58 1.59 -5.53
N LEU A 158 -8.76 2.32 -6.29
CA LEU A 158 -8.84 2.37 -7.75
C LEU A 158 -8.52 1.00 -8.38
N LEU A 159 -7.48 0.33 -7.90
CA LEU A 159 -7.13 -1.02 -8.37
C LEU A 159 -8.23 -2.03 -8.06
N LEU A 160 -8.83 -1.95 -6.85
CA LEU A 160 -9.93 -2.84 -6.50
C LEU A 160 -11.17 -2.57 -7.37
N ALA A 161 -11.52 -1.31 -7.62
CA ALA A 161 -12.59 -0.97 -8.56
C ALA A 161 -12.31 -1.53 -9.96
N LEU A 162 -11.06 -1.48 -10.42
CA LEU A 162 -10.66 -2.08 -11.70
C LEU A 162 -10.82 -3.61 -11.69
N VAL A 163 -10.48 -4.30 -10.60
CA VAL A 163 -10.71 -5.75 -10.45
C VAL A 163 -12.18 -6.08 -10.69
N PHE A 164 -13.10 -5.37 -10.01
CA PHE A 164 -14.54 -5.59 -10.16
C PHE A 164 -15.11 -5.19 -11.53
N LEU A 165 -14.43 -4.31 -12.26
CA LEU A 165 -14.84 -3.91 -13.61
C LEU A 165 -14.37 -4.91 -14.68
N LEU A 166 -13.30 -5.67 -14.43
CA LEU A 166 -12.71 -6.60 -15.39
C LEU A 166 -13.26 -8.02 -15.31
N VAL A 167 -13.92 -8.35 -14.20
CA VAL A 167 -14.42 -9.69 -13.91
C VAL A 167 -15.92 -9.66 -13.65
#